data_14ffade22a7b837394299616c821f52b
#
_entry.id   14ffade22a7b837394299616c821f52b
#
_cell.length_a   1.000
_cell.length_b   1.000
_cell.length_c   1.000
_cell.angle_alpha   90.00
_cell.angle_beta   90.00
_cell.angle_gamma   90.00
#
_symmetry.space_group_name_H-M   'P 1'
#
loop_
_entity.id
_entity.type
_entity.pdbx_description
1 polymer ?
#
loop_
_entity_poly.entity_id
_entity_poly.type
_entity_poly.pdbx_seq_one_letter_code
_entity_poly.pdbx_strand_id
1 'polypeptide(L)'
;QAVPTLRSEKPLVGTGIENIVAIDSGVTVVARRGGLVDSVDASRIVVRVHDNETRPGDSGVDIYNLTKYTRSNQNTNINQRPLVKVGDNIAAGDVLADGPSTDLGELALGRNILVAFMPWNGYNFEDSILISERVVEQDTFTTIHIEELNNVSRDTKLGPEEITRDIPDVGEAALGKLD
;
A
#
# COMPACT_ATOMS: atom_id res chain seq x y z
N GLN A 1 -8.37 2.17 -15.47
CA GLN A 1 -8.49 1.84 -14.04
C GLN A 1 -7.29 2.37 -13.27
N ALA A 2 -7.55 3.05 -12.17
CA ALA A 2 -6.49 3.50 -11.28
C ALA A 2 -6.00 2.33 -10.40
N VAL A 3 -4.68 2.23 -10.24
CA VAL A 3 -4.03 1.27 -9.34
C VAL A 3 -3.06 2.01 -8.43
N PRO A 4 -2.86 1.55 -7.18
CA PRO A 4 -1.89 2.16 -6.29
C PRO A 4 -0.47 2.06 -6.85
N THR A 5 0.25 3.17 -6.87
CA THR A 5 1.69 3.22 -7.19
C THR A 5 2.51 2.96 -5.93
N LEU A 6 3.82 2.73 -6.08
CA LEU A 6 4.73 2.55 -4.94
C LEU A 6 4.67 3.74 -3.98
N ARG A 7 4.65 4.94 -4.54
CA ARG A 7 4.40 6.19 -3.82
C ARG A 7 3.44 7.04 -4.61
N SER A 8 2.36 7.44 -3.99
CA SER A 8 1.43 8.41 -4.52
C SER A 8 1.79 9.82 -4.03
N GLU A 9 1.32 10.81 -4.75
CA GLU A 9 1.44 12.22 -4.37
C GLU A 9 0.06 12.85 -4.35
N LYS A 10 -0.19 13.67 -3.34
CA LYS A 10 -1.43 14.44 -3.28
C LYS A 10 -1.53 15.39 -4.48
N PRO A 11 -2.73 15.64 -5.01
CA PRO A 11 -2.91 16.56 -6.13
C PRO A 11 -2.50 17.97 -5.73
N LEU A 12 -1.95 18.73 -6.68
CA LEU A 12 -1.59 20.14 -6.47
C LEU A 12 -2.82 21.04 -6.33
N VAL A 13 -3.93 20.65 -6.93
CA VAL A 13 -5.22 21.33 -6.83
C VAL A 13 -6.24 20.35 -6.30
N GLY A 14 -6.87 20.67 -5.21
CA GLY A 14 -7.86 19.84 -4.53
C GLY A 14 -9.04 20.66 -4.01
N THR A 15 -10.07 19.98 -3.55
CA THR A 15 -11.32 20.56 -3.05
C THR A 15 -11.44 20.50 -1.53
N GLY A 16 -10.54 19.76 -0.86
CA GLY A 16 -10.58 19.47 0.58
C GLY A 16 -11.35 18.19 0.94
N ILE A 17 -12.05 17.57 0.00
CA ILE A 17 -12.72 16.28 0.22
C ILE A 17 -11.72 15.12 0.32
N GLU A 18 -10.52 15.30 -0.19
CA GLU A 18 -9.46 14.29 -0.26
C GLU A 18 -9.10 13.75 1.13
N ASN A 19 -9.05 14.62 2.13
CA ASN A 19 -8.78 14.24 3.51
C ASN A 19 -9.92 13.39 4.10
N ILE A 20 -11.16 13.84 3.90
CA ILE A 20 -12.35 13.14 4.39
C ILE A 20 -12.45 11.75 3.76
N VAL A 21 -12.25 11.65 2.45
CA VAL A 21 -12.29 10.37 1.73
C VAL A 21 -11.19 9.42 2.22
N ALA A 22 -9.97 9.91 2.44
CA ALA A 22 -8.86 9.11 2.94
C ALA A 22 -9.15 8.54 4.34
N ILE A 23 -9.72 9.33 5.23
CA ILE A 23 -10.08 8.91 6.59
C ILE A 23 -11.25 7.93 6.56
N ASP A 24 -12.34 8.27 5.87
CA ASP A 24 -13.59 7.49 5.87
C ASP A 24 -13.45 6.16 5.12
N SER A 25 -12.53 6.07 4.15
CA SER A 25 -12.24 4.80 3.47
C SER A 25 -11.60 3.74 4.36
N GLY A 26 -11.03 4.14 5.49
CA GLY A 26 -10.36 3.22 6.44
C GLY A 26 -9.01 2.70 5.97
N VAL A 27 -8.43 3.24 4.89
CA VAL A 27 -7.08 2.85 4.41
C VAL A 27 -5.96 3.48 5.22
N THR A 28 -6.23 4.59 5.91
CA THR A 28 -5.31 5.27 6.81
C THR A 28 -5.49 4.79 8.24
N VAL A 29 -4.44 4.92 9.04
CA VAL A 29 -4.50 4.69 10.48
C VAL A 29 -4.72 6.01 11.19
N VAL A 30 -5.80 6.10 11.96
CA VAL A 30 -6.23 7.31 12.65
C VAL A 30 -6.12 7.12 14.16
N ALA A 31 -5.66 8.14 14.86
CA ALA A 31 -5.53 8.13 16.31
C ALA A 31 -6.91 8.04 17.00
N ARG A 32 -7.06 7.06 17.87
CA ARG A 32 -8.27 6.88 18.68
C ARG A 32 -8.34 7.86 19.84
N ARG A 33 -7.19 8.16 20.43
CA ARG A 33 -7.04 9.08 21.56
C ARG A 33 -5.80 9.95 21.34
N GLY A 34 -5.78 11.11 21.96
CA GLY A 34 -4.61 11.98 21.96
C GLY A 34 -3.48 11.44 22.86
N GLY A 35 -2.26 11.75 22.51
CA GLY A 35 -1.10 11.26 23.24
C GLY A 35 0.23 11.70 22.65
N LEU A 36 1.29 11.17 23.23
CA LEU A 36 2.65 11.35 22.77
C LEU A 36 3.12 10.07 22.07
N VAL A 37 3.69 10.21 20.90
CA VAL A 37 4.27 9.09 20.16
C VAL A 37 5.55 8.62 20.86
N ASP A 38 5.54 7.41 21.40
CA ASP A 38 6.63 6.84 22.19
C ASP A 38 7.61 6.02 21.34
N SER A 39 7.08 5.25 20.38
CA SER A 39 7.88 4.42 19.48
C SER A 39 7.22 4.30 18.11
N VAL A 40 8.03 4.30 17.07
CA VAL A 40 7.59 4.12 15.68
C VAL A 40 8.56 3.19 14.99
N ASP A 41 8.00 2.15 14.37
CA ASP A 41 8.74 1.31 13.42
C ASP A 41 7.88 1.06 12.16
N ALA A 42 8.39 0.30 11.20
CA ALA A 42 7.66 0.04 9.95
C ALA A 42 6.37 -0.76 10.15
N SER A 43 6.22 -1.48 11.25
CA SER A 43 5.11 -2.39 11.54
C SER A 43 4.13 -1.88 12.57
N ARG A 44 4.53 -0.92 13.41
CA ARG A 44 3.67 -0.43 14.49
C ARG A 44 4.03 0.99 14.94
N ILE A 45 3.03 1.65 15.52
CA ILE A 45 3.16 2.93 16.21
C ILE A 45 2.65 2.74 17.63
N VAL A 46 3.43 3.15 18.62
CA VAL A 46 3.07 3.11 20.04
C VAL A 46 2.86 4.53 20.53
N VAL A 47 1.68 4.79 21.08
CA VAL A 47 1.28 6.09 21.59
C VAL A 47 0.99 5.99 23.08
N ARG A 48 1.65 6.81 23.87
CA ARG A 48 1.33 7.01 25.27
C ARG A 48 0.21 8.03 25.37
N VAL A 49 -0.95 7.57 25.79
CA VAL A 49 -2.17 8.39 25.88
C VAL A 49 -2.04 9.44 26.97
N HIS A 50 -2.57 10.63 26.72
CA HIS A 50 -2.62 11.69 27.72
C HIS A 50 -3.54 11.30 28.90
N ASP A 51 -3.15 11.69 30.11
CA ASP A 51 -3.89 11.34 31.33
C ASP A 51 -5.33 11.84 31.32
N ASN A 52 -5.60 12.97 30.66
CA ASN A 52 -6.94 13.53 30.51
C ASN A 52 -7.86 12.73 29.56
N GLU A 53 -7.31 11.87 28.74
CA GLU A 53 -8.05 10.99 27.82
C GLU A 53 -8.06 9.53 28.28
N THR A 54 -7.41 9.22 29.40
CA THR A 54 -7.38 7.89 30.00
C THR A 54 -8.47 7.77 31.07
N ARG A 55 -9.34 6.78 30.94
CA ARG A 55 -10.34 6.46 31.97
C ARG A 55 -9.75 5.52 33.03
N PRO A 56 -10.24 5.53 34.28
CA PRO A 56 -9.84 4.56 35.28
C PRO A 56 -10.08 3.12 34.78
N GLY A 57 -9.01 2.32 34.72
CA GLY A 57 -9.06 0.94 34.24
C GLY A 57 -8.67 0.76 32.77
N ASP A 58 -8.50 1.84 32.00
CA ASP A 58 -8.01 1.77 30.63
C ASP A 58 -6.46 1.63 30.59
N SER A 59 -5.98 1.03 29.51
CA SER A 59 -4.55 1.09 29.18
C SER A 59 -4.13 2.52 28.86
N GLY A 60 -3.05 3.00 29.45
CA GLY A 60 -2.42 4.29 29.13
C GLY A 60 -1.63 4.28 27.82
N VAL A 61 -1.71 3.20 27.04
CA VAL A 61 -0.94 3.02 25.81
C VAL A 61 -1.87 2.50 24.72
N ASP A 62 -1.80 3.13 23.53
CA ASP A 62 -2.43 2.64 22.31
C ASP A 62 -1.35 2.12 21.35
N ILE A 63 -1.55 0.91 20.85
CA ILE A 63 -0.68 0.28 19.85
C ILE A 63 -1.45 0.19 18.55
N TYR A 64 -0.87 0.74 17.48
CA TYR A 64 -1.38 0.70 16.12
C TYR A 64 -0.49 -0.18 15.27
N ASN A 65 -0.98 -1.36 14.89
CA ASN A 65 -0.29 -2.25 13.97
C ASN A 65 -0.57 -1.83 12.54
N LEU A 66 0.49 -1.71 11.75
CA LEU A 66 0.42 -1.31 10.34
C LEU A 66 0.32 -2.55 9.45
N THR A 67 -0.58 -2.50 8.49
CA THR A 67 -0.70 -3.54 7.46
C THR A 67 0.47 -3.40 6.48
N LYS A 68 1.19 -4.49 6.26
CA LYS A 68 2.40 -4.52 5.42
C LYS A 68 2.24 -5.51 4.27
N TYR A 69 2.31 -5.01 3.04
CA TYR A 69 2.39 -5.79 1.80
C TYR A 69 1.37 -6.93 1.70
N THR A 70 0.12 -6.63 1.97
CA THR A 70 -0.97 -7.60 1.83
C THR A 70 -1.70 -7.43 0.50
N ARG A 71 -2.31 -8.52 0.03
CA ARG A 71 -3.10 -8.53 -1.19
C ARG A 71 -4.48 -7.90 -0.95
N SER A 72 -4.89 -6.98 -1.81
CA SER A 72 -6.26 -6.50 -1.88
C SER A 72 -7.15 -7.44 -2.74
N ASN A 73 -8.45 -7.23 -2.72
CA ASN A 73 -9.39 -7.98 -3.57
C ASN A 73 -9.11 -7.80 -5.08
N GLN A 74 -8.48 -6.72 -5.49
CA GLN A 74 -8.09 -6.40 -6.85
C GLN A 74 -6.66 -6.82 -7.18
N ASN A 75 -6.03 -7.67 -6.37
CA ASN A 75 -4.62 -8.08 -6.49
C ASN A 75 -3.61 -6.94 -6.40
N THR A 76 -3.99 -5.82 -5.83
CA THR A 76 -3.08 -4.70 -5.58
C THR A 76 -2.45 -4.81 -4.20
N ASN A 77 -1.36 -4.08 -3.99
CA ASN A 77 -0.64 -4.08 -2.73
C ASN A 77 -1.28 -3.12 -1.72
N ILE A 78 -1.53 -3.63 -0.51
CA ILE A 78 -1.90 -2.82 0.64
C ILE A 78 -0.68 -2.72 1.55
N ASN A 79 -0.17 -1.50 1.73
CA ASN A 79 0.95 -1.22 2.59
C ASN A 79 0.73 0.12 3.30
N GLN A 80 0.86 0.11 4.61
CA GLN A 80 0.73 1.31 5.42
C GLN A 80 2.11 1.81 5.87
N ARG A 81 2.28 3.13 5.84
CA ARG A 81 3.53 3.80 6.20
C ARG A 81 3.27 4.86 7.27
N PRO A 82 4.05 4.88 8.36
CA PRO A 82 3.89 5.88 9.41
C PRO A 82 4.23 7.29 8.89
N LEU A 83 3.45 8.27 9.33
CA LEU A 83 3.68 9.70 9.08
C LEU A 83 4.32 10.40 10.29
N VAL A 84 4.05 9.88 11.48
CA VAL A 84 4.50 10.45 12.75
C VAL A 84 5.91 10.00 13.11
N LYS A 85 6.55 10.79 13.95
CA LYS A 85 7.88 10.52 14.52
C LYS A 85 7.79 10.39 16.03
N VAL A 86 8.79 9.74 16.62
CA VAL A 86 8.92 9.66 18.08
C VAL A 86 9.01 11.07 18.66
N GLY A 87 8.20 11.34 19.68
CA GLY A 87 8.10 12.64 20.35
C GLY A 87 7.00 13.56 19.78
N ASP A 88 6.32 13.18 18.71
CA ASP A 88 5.20 13.96 18.19
C ASP A 88 4.00 13.89 19.16
N ASN A 89 3.35 15.03 19.35
CA ASN A 89 2.11 15.14 20.10
C ASN A 89 0.93 15.05 19.13
N ILE A 90 0.04 14.10 19.36
CA ILE A 90 -1.11 13.81 18.49
C ILE A 90 -2.42 14.04 19.22
N ALA A 91 -3.45 14.41 18.47
CA ALA A 91 -4.82 14.51 18.94
C ALA A 91 -5.66 13.31 18.43
N ALA A 92 -6.77 13.05 19.08
CA ALA A 92 -7.75 12.09 18.57
C ALA A 92 -8.26 12.53 17.21
N GLY A 93 -8.26 11.60 16.24
CA GLY A 93 -8.63 11.88 14.85
C GLY A 93 -7.47 12.21 13.91
N ASP A 94 -6.27 12.45 14.42
CA ASP A 94 -5.09 12.67 13.57
C ASP A 94 -4.71 11.41 12.79
N VAL A 95 -4.26 11.59 11.54
CA VAL A 95 -3.76 10.49 10.71
C VAL A 95 -2.34 10.14 11.12
N LEU A 96 -2.14 8.90 11.55
CA LEU A 96 -0.84 8.38 12.01
C LEU A 96 -0.04 7.70 10.91
N ALA A 97 -0.73 7.07 9.96
CA ALA A 97 -0.11 6.35 8.86
C ALA A 97 -0.94 6.45 7.59
N ASP A 98 -0.26 6.62 6.46
CA ASP A 98 -0.86 6.54 5.13
C ASP A 98 -1.04 5.09 4.70
N GLY A 99 -2.10 4.84 3.94
CA GLY A 99 -2.35 3.58 3.26
C GLY A 99 -2.09 3.66 1.75
N PRO A 100 -2.61 2.69 0.97
CA PRO A 100 -2.52 2.74 -0.48
C PRO A 100 -3.26 3.97 -1.03
N SER A 101 -2.70 4.60 -2.06
CA SER A 101 -3.27 5.79 -2.73
C SER A 101 -3.59 6.94 -1.77
N THR A 102 -2.79 7.13 -0.75
CA THR A 102 -2.87 8.27 0.18
C THR A 102 -1.51 8.92 0.37
N ASP A 103 -1.51 10.22 0.59
CA ASP A 103 -0.31 11.01 0.87
C ASP A 103 -0.63 12.07 1.91
N LEU A 104 0.08 12.05 3.03
CA LEU A 104 -0.12 12.95 4.17
C LEU A 104 -1.59 13.02 4.66
N GLY A 105 -2.26 11.87 4.68
CA GLY A 105 -3.65 11.75 5.09
C GLY A 105 -4.68 12.25 4.07
N GLU A 106 -4.27 12.51 2.83
CA GLU A 106 -5.14 12.94 1.74
C GLU A 106 -5.17 11.88 0.62
N LEU A 107 -6.28 11.80 -0.10
CA LEU A 107 -6.41 10.93 -1.26
C LEU A 107 -5.42 11.34 -2.35
N ALA A 108 -4.61 10.39 -2.81
CA ALA A 108 -3.59 10.57 -3.83
C ALA A 108 -3.61 9.38 -4.79
N LEU A 109 -4.25 9.55 -5.95
CA LEU A 109 -4.50 8.45 -6.90
C LEU A 109 -3.36 8.24 -7.90
N GLY A 110 -2.30 9.02 -7.84
CA GLY A 110 -1.18 8.93 -8.78
C GLY A 110 -0.01 9.83 -8.39
N ARG A 111 0.69 10.28 -9.42
CA ARG A 111 1.88 11.12 -9.31
C ARG A 111 1.72 12.40 -10.13
N ASN A 112 2.28 13.48 -9.67
CA ASN A 112 2.35 14.73 -10.42
C ASN A 112 3.57 14.72 -11.36
N ILE A 113 3.35 14.96 -12.64
CA ILE A 113 4.42 15.02 -13.65
C ILE A 113 4.28 16.27 -14.50
N LEU A 114 5.40 16.73 -15.04
CA LEU A 114 5.41 17.81 -16.01
C LEU A 114 5.00 17.26 -17.38
N VAL A 115 4.01 17.89 -17.98
CA VAL A 115 3.42 17.48 -19.27
C VAL A 115 3.58 18.58 -20.30
N ALA A 116 3.94 18.21 -21.53
CA ALA A 116 3.89 19.09 -22.69
C ALA A 116 2.77 18.64 -23.64
N PHE A 117 1.88 19.54 -24.01
CA PHE A 117 0.81 19.32 -24.99
C PHE A 117 1.27 19.78 -26.37
N MET A 118 1.87 18.87 -27.13
CA MET A 118 2.42 19.18 -28.45
C MET A 118 2.54 17.91 -29.29
N PRO A 119 2.42 17.98 -30.63
CA PRO A 119 2.80 16.88 -31.52
C PRO A 119 4.32 16.63 -31.44
N TRP A 120 4.73 15.36 -31.46
CA TRP A 120 6.15 15.03 -31.45
C TRP A 120 6.45 13.88 -32.43
N ASN A 121 6.88 14.19 -33.62
CA ASN A 121 7.26 13.25 -34.69
C ASN A 121 6.29 12.09 -34.95
N GLY A 122 5.00 12.29 -34.67
CA GLY A 122 3.98 11.26 -34.84
C GLY A 122 3.94 10.19 -33.77
N TYR A 123 4.87 10.19 -32.79
CA TYR A 123 4.91 9.18 -31.74
C TYR A 123 3.82 9.32 -30.68
N ASN A 124 3.11 10.43 -30.66
CA ASN A 124 1.94 10.66 -29.82
C ASN A 124 0.63 10.81 -30.64
N PHE A 125 0.54 10.08 -31.77
CA PHE A 125 -0.64 10.05 -32.62
C PHE A 125 -1.82 9.39 -31.90
N GLU A 126 -3.01 9.97 -32.04
CA GLU A 126 -4.25 9.58 -31.37
C GLU A 126 -4.11 9.56 -29.86
N ASP A 127 -4.30 8.40 -29.21
CA ASP A 127 -4.24 8.21 -27.76
C ASP A 127 -2.84 7.84 -27.24
N SER A 128 -1.83 7.85 -28.10
CA SER A 128 -0.46 7.52 -27.72
C SER A 128 0.16 8.62 -26.87
N ILE A 129 0.88 8.23 -25.84
CA ILE A 129 1.58 9.14 -24.94
C ILE A 129 3.05 8.73 -24.91
N LEU A 130 3.93 9.70 -25.12
CA LEU A 130 5.36 9.54 -24.89
C LEU A 130 5.66 9.84 -23.43
N ILE A 131 6.47 8.99 -22.83
CA ILE A 131 6.99 9.20 -21.50
C ILE A 131 8.52 9.27 -21.52
N SER A 132 9.09 10.03 -20.62
CA SER A 132 10.53 10.14 -20.42
C SER A 132 11.08 8.85 -19.78
N GLU A 133 12.30 8.43 -20.10
CA GLU A 133 13.01 7.33 -19.44
C GLU A 133 13.10 7.52 -17.92
N ARG A 134 13.15 8.76 -17.47
CA ARG A 134 13.16 9.11 -16.04
C ARG A 134 11.94 8.57 -15.28
N VAL A 135 10.78 8.46 -15.94
CA VAL A 135 9.57 7.87 -15.33
C VAL A 135 9.79 6.41 -14.93
N VAL A 136 10.50 5.66 -15.79
CA VAL A 136 10.86 4.25 -15.52
C VAL A 136 12.00 4.17 -14.52
N GLU A 137 13.03 4.99 -14.68
CA GLU A 137 14.22 5.01 -13.81
C GLU A 137 13.88 5.38 -12.36
N GLN A 138 12.93 6.28 -12.16
CA GLN A 138 12.49 6.74 -10.83
C GLN A 138 11.29 5.94 -10.26
N ASP A 139 10.85 4.88 -10.91
CA ASP A 139 9.68 4.10 -10.51
C ASP A 139 8.41 4.96 -10.28
N THR A 140 8.21 5.99 -11.09
CA THR A 140 7.13 6.98 -10.87
C THR A 140 5.76 6.34 -10.88
N PHE A 141 5.49 5.42 -11.83
CA PHE A 141 4.22 4.73 -11.98
C PHE A 141 4.31 3.22 -11.69
N THR A 142 5.39 2.78 -11.10
CA THR A 142 5.57 1.37 -10.74
C THR A 142 4.55 0.93 -9.69
N THR A 143 3.96 -0.23 -9.90
CA THR A 143 2.95 -0.84 -9.03
C THR A 143 3.37 -2.24 -8.62
N ILE A 144 2.84 -2.72 -7.49
CA ILE A 144 3.00 -4.10 -7.03
C ILE A 144 1.65 -4.80 -7.14
N HIS A 145 1.64 -5.91 -7.86
CA HIS A 145 0.48 -6.80 -7.93
C HIS A 145 0.81 -8.12 -7.25
N ILE A 146 -0.10 -8.57 -6.38
CA ILE A 146 0.04 -9.79 -5.60
C ILE A 146 -1.03 -10.77 -6.07
N GLU A 147 -0.62 -11.87 -6.67
CA GLU A 147 -1.50 -12.95 -7.08
C GLU A 147 -1.40 -14.10 -6.08
N GLU A 148 -2.53 -14.63 -5.67
CA GLU A 148 -2.61 -15.80 -4.80
C GLU A 148 -3.11 -16.98 -5.62
N LEU A 149 -2.25 -17.97 -5.78
CA LEU A 149 -2.56 -19.21 -6.49
C LEU A 149 -2.75 -20.34 -5.47
N ASN A 150 -3.94 -20.91 -5.44
CA ASN A 150 -4.27 -22.01 -4.55
C ASN A 150 -4.41 -23.31 -5.36
N ASN A 151 -3.72 -24.35 -4.95
CA ASN A 151 -3.87 -25.68 -5.47
C ASN A 151 -4.09 -26.66 -4.33
N VAL A 152 -4.99 -27.61 -4.54
CA VAL A 152 -5.33 -28.62 -3.53
C VAL A 152 -4.95 -29.99 -4.10
N SER A 153 -4.05 -30.70 -3.41
CA SER A 153 -3.78 -32.10 -3.72
C SER A 153 -4.97 -32.96 -3.26
N ARG A 154 -5.46 -33.78 -4.14
CA ARG A 154 -6.65 -34.61 -3.92
C ARG A 154 -6.29 -36.09 -3.91
N ASP A 155 -7.09 -36.87 -3.22
CA ASP A 155 -7.02 -38.35 -3.34
C ASP A 155 -7.60 -38.81 -4.67
N THR A 156 -6.83 -39.54 -5.42
CA THR A 156 -7.26 -40.18 -6.68
C THR A 156 -7.31 -41.69 -6.57
N LYS A 157 -7.94 -42.38 -7.54
CA LYS A 157 -7.96 -43.83 -7.58
C LYS A 157 -6.59 -44.49 -7.75
N LEU A 158 -5.59 -43.70 -8.26
CA LEU A 158 -4.21 -44.13 -8.45
C LEU A 158 -3.30 -43.79 -7.26
N GLY A 159 -3.83 -43.13 -6.26
CA GLY A 159 -3.11 -42.64 -5.10
C GLY A 159 -3.32 -41.16 -4.85
N PRO A 160 -2.81 -40.61 -3.72
CA PRO A 160 -2.88 -39.19 -3.45
C PRO A 160 -2.02 -38.38 -4.42
N GLU A 161 -2.51 -37.23 -4.83
CA GLU A 161 -1.69 -36.23 -5.55
C GLU A 161 -0.64 -35.66 -4.61
N GLU A 162 0.53 -35.37 -5.14
CA GLU A 162 1.63 -34.76 -4.40
C GLU A 162 2.06 -33.46 -5.07
N ILE A 163 2.45 -32.47 -4.27
CA ILE A 163 3.15 -31.27 -4.75
C ILE A 163 4.64 -31.61 -4.74
N THR A 164 5.17 -31.95 -5.90
CA THR A 164 6.54 -32.41 -6.05
C THR A 164 7.17 -31.93 -7.34
N ARG A 165 8.50 -31.82 -7.33
CA ARG A 165 9.31 -31.57 -8.52
C ARG A 165 9.57 -32.86 -9.32
N ASP A 166 9.41 -34.01 -8.72
CA ASP A 166 9.59 -35.32 -9.37
C ASP A 166 8.38 -35.67 -10.24
N ILE A 167 8.37 -35.09 -11.45
CA ILE A 167 7.30 -35.26 -12.42
C ILE A 167 7.85 -36.04 -13.61
N PRO A 168 7.30 -37.23 -13.92
CA PRO A 168 7.73 -38.02 -15.07
C PRO A 168 7.38 -37.30 -16.38
N ASP A 169 8.20 -37.55 -17.41
CA ASP A 169 8.02 -37.03 -18.78
C ASP A 169 8.02 -35.50 -18.94
N VAL A 170 8.58 -34.77 -17.97
CA VAL A 170 8.77 -33.35 -18.02
C VAL A 170 10.27 -33.03 -18.10
N GLY A 171 10.66 -32.18 -19.06
CA GLY A 171 12.06 -31.79 -19.25
C GLY A 171 12.62 -30.97 -18.10
N GLU A 172 13.91 -31.16 -17.81
CA GLU A 172 14.63 -30.50 -16.70
C GLU A 172 14.54 -28.96 -16.76
N ALA A 173 14.50 -28.39 -17.97
CA ALA A 173 14.37 -26.93 -18.16
C ALA A 173 13.01 -26.39 -17.66
N ALA A 174 11.95 -27.21 -17.70
CA ALA A 174 10.65 -26.84 -17.15
C ALA A 174 10.60 -27.05 -15.64
N LEU A 175 11.20 -28.14 -15.16
CA LEU A 175 11.29 -28.45 -13.71
C LEU A 175 12.18 -27.46 -12.96
N GLY A 176 13.19 -26.92 -13.61
CA GLY A 176 14.09 -25.92 -13.03
C GLY A 176 13.43 -24.58 -12.65
N LYS A 177 12.15 -24.38 -13.06
CA LYS A 177 11.33 -23.22 -12.68
C LYS A 177 10.47 -23.47 -11.43
N LEU A 178 10.48 -24.68 -10.92
CA LEU A 178 9.76 -25.08 -9.72
C LEU A 178 10.73 -25.07 -8.53
N ASP A 179 10.26 -24.56 -7.41
CA ASP A 179 11.01 -24.54 -6.14
C ASP A 179 11.10 -25.92 -5.49
#